data_ba1e6da2e90642308d01313cebf26374
#
_entry.id   ba1e6da2e90642308d01313cebf26374
#
_cell.length_a   1.000
_cell.length_b   1.000
_cell.length_c   1.000
_cell.angle_alpha   90.00
_cell.angle_beta   90.00
_cell.angle_gamma   90.00
#
_symmetry.space_group_name_H-M   'P 1'
#
loop_
_entity.id
_entity.type
_entity.pdbx_description
1 polymer ?
#
loop_
_entity_poly.entity_id
_entity_poly.type
_entity_poly.pdbx_seq_one_letter_code
_entity_poly.pdbx_strand_id
1 'polypeptide(L)'
;SRVRIDHRADRWRDYFYQEFQMKHLFIAVLTICFVSSAFADGHGTNLSFAPRQDSSQMTVTSVNLTPGGGTITATGEMGEYGRVYTTYKLTADPSGMSGSVLGEGRGALQDGNFVSGSGPGAYYRDGTKFTMHIFFKISDGTQNLDKIVFDAFTGELTHDVYVVK
;
A
#
# COMPACT_ATOMS: atom_id res chain seq x y z
N SER A 1 71.69 -58.73 -12.53
CA SER A 1 70.23 -58.70 -12.31
C SER A 1 69.72 -57.33 -12.38
N ARG A 2 68.89 -56.99 -13.39
CA ARG A 2 68.22 -55.68 -13.52
C ARG A 2 66.87 -55.77 -12.80
N VAL A 3 66.68 -54.94 -11.76
CA VAL A 3 65.40 -54.74 -11.14
C VAL A 3 64.52 -53.93 -12.08
N ARG A 4 63.39 -54.53 -12.53
CA ARG A 4 62.40 -53.85 -13.37
C ARG A 4 61.43 -53.13 -12.40
N ILE A 5 61.55 -51.79 -12.37
CA ILE A 5 60.64 -50.97 -11.58
C ILE A 5 59.30 -50.96 -12.30
N ASP A 6 58.23 -51.36 -11.61
CA ASP A 6 56.88 -51.42 -12.14
C ASP A 6 56.23 -50.01 -12.04
N HIS A 7 56.20 -49.25 -13.14
CA HIS A 7 55.62 -47.93 -13.22
C HIS A 7 54.06 -47.90 -13.24
N ARG A 8 53.41 -49.06 -13.06
CA ARG A 8 51.92 -49.10 -13.04
C ARG A 8 51.35 -48.61 -11.70
N ALA A 9 51.99 -48.87 -10.58
CA ALA A 9 51.52 -48.49 -9.26
C ALA A 9 51.48 -46.96 -9.06
N ASP A 10 52.44 -46.23 -9.63
CA ASP A 10 52.54 -44.78 -9.48
C ASP A 10 51.44 -44.07 -10.25
N ARG A 11 51.00 -44.59 -11.42
CA ARG A 11 49.95 -43.98 -12.26
C ARG A 11 48.57 -44.04 -11.61
N TRP A 12 48.26 -45.07 -10.82
CA TRP A 12 47.02 -45.22 -10.08
C TRP A 12 46.97 -44.27 -8.89
N ARG A 13 48.09 -44.08 -8.20
CA ARG A 13 48.15 -43.15 -7.03
C ARG A 13 47.92 -41.72 -7.45
N ASP A 14 48.46 -41.26 -8.57
CA ASP A 14 48.27 -39.90 -9.07
C ASP A 14 46.84 -39.64 -9.56
N TYR A 15 46.19 -40.68 -10.16
CA TYR A 15 44.80 -40.60 -10.58
C TYR A 15 43.85 -40.45 -9.41
N PHE A 16 44.02 -41.22 -8.32
CA PHE A 16 43.21 -41.07 -7.11
C PHE A 16 43.43 -39.74 -6.40
N TYR A 17 44.64 -39.21 -6.44
CA TYR A 17 44.96 -37.94 -5.80
C TYR A 17 44.31 -36.76 -6.55
N GLN A 18 44.26 -36.77 -7.88
CA GLN A 18 43.62 -35.77 -8.71
C GLN A 18 42.08 -35.80 -8.54
N GLU A 19 41.49 -37.01 -8.50
CA GLU A 19 40.03 -37.14 -8.30
C GLU A 19 39.58 -36.68 -6.91
N PHE A 20 40.39 -36.94 -5.89
CA PHE A 20 40.14 -36.47 -4.53
C PHE A 20 40.22 -34.94 -4.39
N GLN A 21 41.20 -34.31 -5.02
CA GLN A 21 41.37 -32.86 -5.01
C GLN A 21 40.24 -32.16 -5.76
N MET A 22 39.77 -32.68 -6.89
CA MET A 22 38.65 -32.10 -7.63
C MET A 22 37.33 -32.19 -6.86
N LYS A 23 37.06 -33.29 -6.18
CA LYS A 23 35.83 -33.41 -5.35
C LYS A 23 35.79 -32.41 -4.18
N HIS A 24 36.91 -32.17 -3.54
CA HIS A 24 36.99 -31.19 -2.45
C HIS A 24 36.94 -29.76 -2.96
N LEU A 25 37.45 -29.45 -4.16
CA LEU A 25 37.36 -28.14 -4.77
C LEU A 25 35.91 -27.81 -5.14
N PHE A 26 35.14 -28.77 -5.68
CA PHE A 26 33.72 -28.59 -5.99
C PHE A 26 32.87 -28.38 -4.74
N ILE A 27 33.14 -29.08 -3.64
CA ILE A 27 32.43 -28.91 -2.37
C ILE A 27 32.74 -27.52 -1.77
N ALA A 28 34.00 -27.05 -1.83
CA ALA A 28 34.37 -25.74 -1.31
C ALA A 28 33.73 -24.59 -2.12
N VAL A 29 33.63 -24.70 -3.43
CA VAL A 29 32.99 -23.68 -4.30
C VAL A 29 31.47 -23.68 -4.10
N LEU A 30 30.84 -24.85 -3.90
CA LEU A 30 29.41 -24.93 -3.64
C LEU A 30 29.04 -24.36 -2.26
N THR A 31 29.89 -24.49 -1.27
CA THR A 31 29.65 -23.94 0.09
C THR A 31 29.77 -22.40 0.12
N ILE A 32 30.62 -21.81 -0.74
CA ILE A 32 30.77 -20.35 -0.83
C ILE A 32 29.57 -19.69 -1.53
N CYS A 33 28.89 -20.40 -2.46
CA CYS A 33 27.69 -19.88 -3.14
C CYS A 33 26.45 -19.82 -2.23
N PHE A 34 26.41 -20.54 -1.10
CA PHE A 34 25.25 -20.54 -0.18
C PHE A 34 25.31 -19.49 0.93
N VAL A 35 26.42 -18.76 1.09
CA VAL A 35 26.55 -17.75 2.16
C VAL A 35 26.23 -16.32 1.69
N SER A 36 25.97 -16.11 0.39
CA SER A 36 25.73 -14.77 -0.17
C SER A 36 24.25 -14.34 -0.26
N SER A 37 23.32 -15.10 0.31
CA SER A 37 21.88 -14.76 0.23
C SER A 37 21.25 -14.33 1.56
N ALA A 38 22.04 -13.95 2.55
CA ALA A 38 21.54 -13.67 3.89
C ALA A 38 21.71 -12.22 4.39
N PHE A 39 21.96 -11.24 3.51
CA PHE A 39 21.90 -9.82 3.91
C PHE A 39 21.27 -8.98 2.83
N ALA A 40 20.04 -9.32 2.45
CA ALA A 40 19.10 -8.32 1.98
C ALA A 40 18.20 -8.01 3.18
N ASP A 41 18.72 -7.35 4.20
CA ASP A 41 17.92 -6.54 5.10
C ASP A 41 17.37 -5.39 4.26
N GLY A 42 16.36 -5.71 3.46
CA GLY A 42 15.43 -4.73 2.98
C GLY A 42 14.74 -4.17 4.21
N HIS A 43 15.28 -3.12 4.83
CA HIS A 43 14.48 -2.18 5.58
C HIS A 43 13.53 -1.50 4.58
N GLY A 44 12.65 -2.29 3.97
CA GLY A 44 11.44 -1.78 3.40
C GLY A 44 10.64 -1.27 4.59
N THR A 45 10.63 0.04 4.80
CA THR A 45 9.62 0.67 5.63
C THR A 45 8.31 0.30 4.99
N ASN A 46 7.65 -0.75 5.52
CA ASN A 46 6.34 -1.16 5.04
C ASN A 46 5.39 0.00 5.29
N LEU A 47 4.84 0.56 4.23
CA LEU A 47 3.75 1.51 4.35
C LEU A 47 2.61 0.84 5.12
N SER A 48 2.22 1.41 6.25
CA SER A 48 1.16 0.88 7.09
C SER A 48 0.06 1.92 7.31
N PHE A 49 -1.16 1.45 7.44
CA PHE A 49 -2.33 2.26 7.70
C PHE A 49 -2.96 1.81 9.01
N ALA A 50 -3.14 2.73 9.94
CA ALA A 50 -3.85 2.47 11.20
C ALA A 50 -5.09 3.35 11.26
N PRO A 51 -6.26 2.82 11.70
CA PRO A 51 -7.42 3.67 11.94
C PRO A 51 -7.05 4.83 12.86
N ARG A 52 -7.42 6.04 12.49
CA ARG A 52 -7.22 7.23 13.33
C ARG A 52 -8.29 7.33 14.40
N GLN A 53 -9.51 6.93 14.05
CA GLN A 53 -10.71 7.02 14.87
C GLN A 53 -11.75 5.99 14.41
N ASP A 54 -12.86 5.89 15.10
CA ASP A 54 -13.99 5.08 14.69
C ASP A 54 -14.60 5.60 13.38
N SER A 55 -15.25 4.70 12.63
CA SER A 55 -15.96 5.04 11.40
C SER A 55 -17.04 6.09 11.67
N SER A 56 -17.05 7.15 10.87
CA SER A 56 -18.02 8.24 11.00
C SER A 56 -19.20 8.03 10.06
N GLN A 57 -20.42 8.06 10.59
CA GLN A 57 -21.63 8.15 9.79
C GLN A 57 -21.89 9.61 9.44
N MET A 58 -21.94 9.91 8.14
CA MET A 58 -22.12 11.27 7.66
C MET A 58 -23.54 11.48 7.14
N THR A 59 -24.09 12.64 7.38
CA THR A 59 -25.35 13.08 6.78
C THR A 59 -25.06 13.70 5.41
N VAL A 60 -25.56 13.11 4.35
CA VAL A 60 -25.47 13.68 3.00
C VAL A 60 -26.37 14.89 2.89
N THR A 61 -25.80 16.02 2.51
CA THR A 61 -26.51 17.33 2.43
C THR A 61 -26.89 17.70 0.99
N SER A 62 -26.13 17.21 0.01
CA SER A 62 -26.45 17.40 -1.41
C SER A 62 -25.78 16.33 -2.27
N VAL A 63 -26.46 15.92 -3.32
CA VAL A 63 -25.95 15.00 -4.35
C VAL A 63 -26.32 15.54 -5.72
N ASN A 64 -25.32 15.66 -6.58
CA ASN A 64 -25.52 15.96 -8.00
C ASN A 64 -24.69 14.97 -8.82
N LEU A 65 -25.31 13.91 -9.34
CA LEU A 65 -24.65 12.87 -10.13
C LEU A 65 -25.04 13.02 -11.60
N THR A 66 -24.05 12.92 -12.48
CA THR A 66 -24.19 12.93 -13.93
C THR A 66 -23.40 11.77 -14.55
N PRO A 67 -23.61 11.40 -15.81
CA PRO A 67 -22.78 10.38 -16.47
C PRO A 67 -21.27 10.70 -16.46
N GLY A 68 -20.89 11.99 -16.45
CA GLY A 68 -19.50 12.45 -16.42
C GLY A 68 -18.89 12.56 -15.03
N GLY A 69 -19.62 12.24 -13.98
CA GLY A 69 -19.16 12.38 -12.58
C GLY A 69 -20.19 13.07 -11.70
N GLY A 70 -19.76 13.99 -10.84
CA GLY A 70 -20.71 14.72 -9.99
C GLY A 70 -20.10 15.26 -8.71
N THR A 71 -20.98 15.71 -7.82
CA THR A 71 -20.59 16.24 -6.50
C THR A 71 -21.47 15.67 -5.42
N ILE A 72 -20.85 15.23 -4.32
CA ILE A 72 -21.51 14.78 -3.10
C ILE A 72 -21.03 15.66 -1.97
N THR A 73 -21.95 16.23 -1.17
CA THR A 73 -21.61 16.98 0.05
C THR A 73 -22.20 16.30 1.26
N ALA A 74 -21.46 16.28 2.36
CA ALA A 74 -21.91 15.66 3.60
C ALA A 74 -21.35 16.40 4.82
N THR A 75 -21.98 16.16 5.99
CA THR A 75 -21.52 16.67 7.27
C THR A 75 -21.67 15.60 8.35
N GLY A 76 -20.81 15.63 9.36
CA GLY A 76 -20.86 14.68 10.49
C GLY A 76 -19.84 15.01 11.56
N GLU A 77 -19.93 14.33 12.68
CA GLU A 77 -18.90 14.36 13.72
C GLU A 77 -17.80 13.38 13.34
N MET A 78 -16.54 13.87 13.35
CA MET A 78 -15.38 13.08 12.95
C MET A 78 -14.25 13.17 14.00
N GLY A 79 -14.52 12.63 15.19
CA GLY A 79 -13.53 12.50 16.25
C GLY A 79 -12.80 13.81 16.54
N GLU A 80 -11.46 13.80 16.41
CA GLU A 80 -10.62 14.97 16.69
C GLU A 80 -10.81 16.14 15.72
N TYR A 81 -11.45 15.91 14.56
CA TYR A 81 -11.74 16.96 13.59
C TYR A 81 -13.05 17.71 13.88
N GLY A 82 -13.81 17.30 14.92
CA GLY A 82 -15.06 17.91 15.33
C GLY A 82 -16.16 17.77 14.28
N ARG A 83 -16.97 18.82 14.08
CA ARG A 83 -18.01 18.85 13.07
C ARG A 83 -17.39 19.14 11.70
N VAL A 84 -17.41 18.15 10.82
CA VAL A 84 -16.79 18.23 9.50
C VAL A 84 -17.83 18.45 8.41
N TYR A 85 -17.50 19.30 7.46
CA TYR A 85 -18.23 19.56 6.22
C TYR A 85 -17.33 19.13 5.07
N THR A 86 -17.80 18.18 4.25
CA THR A 86 -17.02 17.59 3.16
C THR A 86 -17.68 17.79 1.80
N THR A 87 -16.85 17.86 0.76
CA THR A 87 -17.26 17.87 -0.64
C THR A 87 -16.39 16.88 -1.40
N TYR A 88 -17.01 15.98 -2.13
CA TYR A 88 -16.36 15.02 -3.03
C TYR A 88 -16.76 15.36 -4.47
N LYS A 89 -15.77 15.75 -5.29
CA LYS A 89 -15.95 16.07 -6.71
C LYS A 89 -15.45 14.88 -7.53
N LEU A 90 -16.36 14.21 -8.23
CA LEU A 90 -16.10 13.01 -9.02
C LEU A 90 -15.98 13.37 -10.50
N THR A 91 -15.01 12.74 -11.19
CA THR A 91 -14.90 12.78 -12.65
C THR A 91 -14.85 11.32 -13.12
N ALA A 92 -15.85 10.93 -13.92
CA ALA A 92 -15.97 9.54 -14.36
C ALA A 92 -15.03 9.24 -15.53
N ASP A 93 -14.46 8.02 -15.50
CA ASP A 93 -13.81 7.42 -16.65
C ASP A 93 -14.84 7.05 -17.74
N PRO A 94 -14.42 6.79 -18.98
CA PRO A 94 -15.35 6.44 -20.08
C PRO A 94 -16.25 5.23 -19.77
N SER A 95 -15.82 4.33 -18.87
CA SER A 95 -16.64 3.18 -18.44
C SER A 95 -17.81 3.57 -17.54
N GLY A 96 -17.76 4.74 -16.89
CA GLY A 96 -18.70 5.17 -15.86
C GLY A 96 -18.66 4.36 -14.56
N MET A 97 -17.77 3.35 -14.47
CA MET A 97 -17.66 2.45 -13.30
C MET A 97 -16.55 2.86 -12.34
N SER A 98 -15.67 3.76 -12.76
CA SER A 98 -14.55 4.27 -11.98
C SER A 98 -14.25 5.71 -12.38
N GLY A 99 -13.29 6.32 -11.69
CA GLY A 99 -12.82 7.65 -12.02
C GLY A 99 -11.95 8.27 -10.94
N SER A 100 -11.63 9.54 -11.13
CA SER A 100 -10.94 10.35 -10.15
C SER A 100 -11.91 11.06 -9.20
N VAL A 101 -11.45 11.35 -7.99
CA VAL A 101 -12.17 12.15 -7.01
C VAL A 101 -11.24 13.18 -6.38
N LEU A 102 -11.74 14.38 -6.15
CA LEU A 102 -11.11 15.39 -5.32
C LEU A 102 -11.95 15.56 -4.05
N GLY A 103 -11.34 15.29 -2.89
CA GLY A 103 -11.93 15.52 -1.59
C GLY A 103 -11.52 16.86 -1.02
N GLU A 104 -12.47 17.59 -0.44
CA GLU A 104 -12.26 18.83 0.32
C GLU A 104 -13.07 18.72 1.60
N GLY A 105 -12.49 19.18 2.72
CA GLY A 105 -13.17 19.14 4.01
C GLY A 105 -12.74 20.28 4.93
N ARG A 106 -13.63 20.66 5.83
CA ARG A 106 -13.36 21.62 6.89
C ARG A 106 -14.02 21.17 8.19
N GLY A 107 -13.21 21.03 9.24
CA GLY A 107 -13.66 20.67 10.59
C GLY A 107 -13.75 21.92 11.47
N ALA A 108 -14.85 22.06 12.16
CA ALA A 108 -15.07 23.08 13.20
C ALA A 108 -14.84 22.43 14.58
N LEU A 109 -13.81 22.87 15.27
CA LEU A 109 -13.42 22.35 16.58
C LEU A 109 -14.18 23.06 17.71
N GLN A 110 -14.31 22.41 18.85
CA GLN A 110 -15.04 22.95 20.00
C GLN A 110 -14.35 24.19 20.61
N ASP A 111 -13.05 24.34 20.42
CA ASP A 111 -12.26 25.50 20.87
C ASP A 111 -12.42 26.75 19.98
N GLY A 112 -13.25 26.66 18.93
CA GLY A 112 -13.50 27.74 17.98
C GLY A 112 -12.51 27.80 16.80
N ASN A 113 -11.55 26.89 16.74
CA ASN A 113 -10.62 26.77 15.63
C ASN A 113 -11.20 25.95 14.46
N PHE A 114 -10.56 26.05 13.31
CA PHE A 114 -10.87 25.26 12.13
C PHE A 114 -9.64 24.51 11.64
N VAL A 115 -9.86 23.26 11.20
CA VAL A 115 -8.91 22.50 10.40
C VAL A 115 -9.45 22.34 8.99
N SER A 116 -8.58 22.18 8.02
CA SER A 116 -8.96 21.96 6.62
C SER A 116 -8.19 20.78 6.07
N GLY A 117 -8.82 20.03 5.17
CA GLY A 117 -8.18 18.93 4.45
C GLY A 117 -8.57 18.97 2.98
N SER A 118 -7.66 18.57 2.13
CA SER A 118 -7.95 18.36 0.71
C SER A 118 -7.00 17.32 0.13
N GLY A 119 -7.44 16.62 -0.93
CA GLY A 119 -6.58 15.71 -1.63
C GLY A 119 -7.24 14.97 -2.77
N PRO A 120 -6.43 14.47 -3.71
CA PRO A 120 -6.88 13.65 -4.81
C PRO A 120 -7.09 12.20 -4.38
N GLY A 121 -7.89 11.51 -5.17
CA GLY A 121 -8.13 10.09 -5.01
C GLY A 121 -8.75 9.47 -6.24
N ALA A 122 -9.14 8.22 -6.08
CA ALA A 122 -9.87 7.48 -7.09
C ALA A 122 -11.12 6.84 -6.47
N TYR A 123 -12.10 6.56 -7.31
CA TYR A 123 -13.27 5.81 -6.90
C TYR A 123 -13.59 4.69 -7.88
N TYR A 124 -14.29 3.71 -7.37
CA TYR A 124 -14.99 2.72 -8.19
C TYR A 124 -16.44 2.59 -7.74
N ARG A 125 -17.30 2.16 -8.64
CA ARG A 125 -18.71 1.97 -8.39
C ARG A 125 -19.11 0.50 -8.60
N ASP A 126 -19.85 -0.04 -7.65
CA ASP A 126 -20.54 -1.32 -7.78
C ASP A 126 -22.03 -1.10 -7.51
N GLY A 127 -22.85 -1.29 -8.55
CA GLY A 127 -24.24 -0.91 -8.51
C GLY A 127 -24.42 0.59 -8.18
N THR A 128 -25.11 0.89 -7.08
CA THR A 128 -25.35 2.25 -6.58
C THR A 128 -24.29 2.72 -5.58
N LYS A 129 -23.35 1.84 -5.20
CA LYS A 129 -22.32 2.10 -4.21
C LYS A 129 -21.05 2.67 -4.82
N PHE A 130 -20.63 3.83 -4.35
CA PHE A 130 -19.37 4.49 -4.68
C PHE A 130 -18.39 4.26 -3.55
N THR A 131 -17.24 3.63 -3.82
CA THR A 131 -16.13 3.52 -2.86
C THR A 131 -15.01 4.42 -3.32
N MET A 132 -14.69 5.43 -2.52
CA MET A 132 -13.67 6.44 -2.77
C MET A 132 -12.48 6.21 -1.85
N HIS A 133 -11.25 6.29 -2.36
CA HIS A 133 -10.02 6.32 -1.59
C HIS A 133 -9.31 7.64 -1.89
N ILE A 134 -9.15 8.48 -0.86
CA ILE A 134 -8.64 9.85 -1.01
C ILE A 134 -7.47 10.05 -0.06
N PHE A 135 -6.39 10.59 -0.60
CA PHE A 135 -5.21 10.94 0.18
C PHE A 135 -5.31 12.40 0.63
N PHE A 136 -5.76 12.62 1.86
CA PHE A 136 -5.94 13.96 2.43
C PHE A 136 -4.64 14.49 3.04
N LYS A 137 -4.33 15.75 2.69
CA LYS A 137 -3.40 16.59 3.42
C LYS A 137 -4.20 17.53 4.33
N ILE A 138 -3.96 17.46 5.62
CA ILE A 138 -4.62 18.28 6.65
C ILE A 138 -3.77 19.54 6.94
N SER A 139 -4.42 20.62 7.33
CA SER A 139 -3.75 21.92 7.59
C SER A 139 -2.80 21.90 8.78
N ASP A 140 -2.90 20.92 9.67
CA ASP A 140 -1.97 20.68 10.79
C ASP A 140 -0.71 19.90 10.38
N GLY A 141 -0.58 19.53 9.09
CA GLY A 141 0.53 18.76 8.55
C GLY A 141 0.29 17.25 8.52
N THR A 142 -0.81 16.77 9.09
CA THR A 142 -1.17 15.34 9.06
C THR A 142 -1.52 14.88 7.66
N GLN A 143 -1.24 13.60 7.36
CA GLN A 143 -1.62 12.95 6.12
C GLN A 143 -2.46 11.73 6.44
N ASN A 144 -3.60 11.63 5.77
CA ASN A 144 -4.54 10.52 5.92
C ASN A 144 -4.81 9.84 4.59
N LEU A 145 -5.04 8.55 4.62
CA LEU A 145 -5.77 7.84 3.57
C LEU A 145 -7.19 7.61 4.08
N ASP A 146 -8.16 8.20 3.39
CA ASP A 146 -9.56 8.09 3.78
C ASP A 146 -10.28 7.15 2.82
N LYS A 147 -11.12 6.28 3.38
CA LYS A 147 -12.06 5.44 2.65
C LYS A 147 -13.46 5.95 2.89
N ILE A 148 -14.12 6.37 1.82
CA ILE A 148 -15.50 6.87 1.87
C ILE A 148 -16.38 5.92 1.06
N VAL A 149 -17.50 5.49 1.64
CA VAL A 149 -18.51 4.68 0.94
C VAL A 149 -19.82 5.45 0.94
N PHE A 150 -20.31 5.74 -0.26
CA PHE A 150 -21.61 6.38 -0.48
C PHE A 150 -22.52 5.45 -1.28
N ASP A 151 -23.71 5.20 -0.79
CA ASP A 151 -24.74 4.47 -1.53
C ASP A 151 -25.79 5.46 -2.05
N ALA A 152 -25.82 5.64 -3.37
CA ALA A 152 -26.73 6.57 -4.00
C ALA A 152 -28.22 6.14 -3.91
N PHE A 153 -28.51 4.87 -3.61
CA PHE A 153 -29.87 4.39 -3.42
C PHE A 153 -30.42 4.70 -2.03
N THR A 154 -29.60 4.45 -0.98
CA THR A 154 -30.03 4.70 0.42
C THR A 154 -29.73 6.12 0.89
N GLY A 155 -28.78 6.82 0.24
CA GLY A 155 -28.25 8.10 0.70
C GLY A 155 -27.29 8.01 1.87
N GLU A 156 -26.90 6.79 2.27
CA GLU A 156 -25.96 6.58 3.38
C GLU A 156 -24.52 6.89 2.96
N LEU A 157 -23.76 7.51 3.85
CA LEU A 157 -22.35 7.76 3.66
C LEU A 157 -21.56 7.44 4.93
N THR A 158 -20.54 6.60 4.80
CA THR A 158 -19.55 6.32 5.84
C THR A 158 -18.19 6.88 5.46
N HIS A 159 -17.42 7.32 6.47
CA HIS A 159 -16.10 7.89 6.29
C HIS A 159 -15.12 7.31 7.32
N ASP A 160 -14.18 6.52 6.83
CA ASP A 160 -13.09 5.90 7.60
C ASP A 160 -11.79 6.66 7.35
N VAL A 161 -11.06 7.00 8.41
CA VAL A 161 -9.81 7.76 8.37
C VAL A 161 -8.66 6.90 8.85
N TYR A 162 -7.61 6.79 8.03
CA TYR A 162 -6.39 6.05 8.35
C TYR A 162 -5.18 6.96 8.34
N VAL A 163 -4.34 6.87 9.38
CA VAL A 163 -3.04 7.54 9.42
C VAL A 163 -2.05 6.79 8.55
N VAL A 164 -1.31 7.51 7.73
CA VAL A 164 -0.18 6.98 6.96
C VAL A 164 1.05 6.96 7.87
N LYS A 165 1.69 5.79 8.02
CA LYS A 165 2.89 5.58 8.86
C LYS A 165 3.99 4.89 8.07
#